data_374773ffc37fb6ed9ffa2ebfd4757a3a
#
_entry.id   374773ffc37fb6ed9ffa2ebfd4757a3a
#
_cell.length_a   1.000
_cell.length_b   1.000
_cell.length_c   1.000
_cell.angle_alpha   90.00
_cell.angle_beta   90.00
_cell.angle_gamma   90.00
#
_symmetry.space_group_name_H-M   'P 1'
#
loop_
_entity.id
_entity.type
_entity.pdbx_description
1 polymer ?
#
loop_
_entity_poly.entity_id
_entity_poly.type
_entity_poly.pdbx_seq_one_letter_code
_entity_poly.pdbx_strand_id
1 'polypeptide(L)'
;MAITTYKEPMEYEWIPLREDRMLAVLPPDHPRAGDSIYPLSACVDEKFIMPALGRDADVADMMERNNITPNIIYTTLEDFAALAMIEQGMGMSVMNELITLNWQCNVVKIPVYPPEKITMGIAMHSLKKSPPAVKKFVNCAVRMLTRSEG
;
A
#
# COMPACT_ATOMS: atom_id res chain seq x y z
N MET A 1 9.35 -18.02 6.29
CA MET A 1 9.01 -17.36 4.99
C MET A 1 7.75 -16.55 5.20
N ALA A 2 7.76 -15.33 4.72
CA ALA A 2 6.60 -14.42 4.73
C ALA A 2 6.54 -13.66 3.41
N ILE A 3 5.31 -13.34 2.95
CA ILE A 3 5.09 -12.36 1.89
C ILE A 3 4.84 -11.03 2.59
N THR A 4 5.64 -10.01 2.26
CA THR A 4 5.58 -8.71 2.94
C THR A 4 6.10 -7.62 2.01
N THR A 5 6.07 -6.37 2.45
CA THR A 5 6.73 -5.25 1.80
C THR A 5 8.18 -5.14 2.25
N TYR A 6 9.02 -4.55 1.41
CA TYR A 6 10.42 -4.31 1.76
C TYR A 6 10.53 -3.17 2.78
N LYS A 7 11.28 -3.42 3.86
CA LYS A 7 11.59 -2.39 4.87
C LYS A 7 13.05 -2.52 5.31
N GLU A 8 13.75 -1.43 5.41
CA GLU A 8 15.11 -1.41 5.94
C GLU A 8 15.13 -1.17 7.46
N PRO A 9 16.04 -1.82 8.21
CA PRO A 9 16.97 -2.87 7.78
C PRO A 9 16.27 -4.23 7.64
N MET A 10 16.61 -4.99 6.58
CA MET A 10 16.07 -6.33 6.36
C MET A 10 17.12 -7.38 6.81
N GLU A 11 16.84 -8.11 7.88
CA GLU A 11 17.70 -9.18 8.41
C GLU A 11 17.54 -10.53 7.67
N TYR A 12 16.63 -10.58 6.71
CA TYR A 12 16.25 -11.78 5.96
C TYR A 12 16.68 -11.68 4.50
N GLU A 13 16.87 -12.84 3.87
CA GLU A 13 16.99 -12.91 2.41
C GLU A 13 15.68 -12.44 1.77
N TRP A 14 15.78 -11.43 0.91
CA TRP A 14 14.66 -10.78 0.26
C TRP A 14 14.58 -11.12 -1.22
N ILE A 15 13.42 -11.53 -1.66
CA ILE A 15 13.15 -11.85 -3.07
C ILE A 15 12.00 -10.95 -3.52
N PRO A 16 12.26 -9.92 -4.34
CA PRO A 16 11.22 -9.05 -4.84
C PRO A 16 10.30 -9.79 -5.81
N LEU A 17 8.99 -9.53 -5.72
CA LEU A 17 7.99 -10.13 -6.60
C LEU A 17 7.33 -9.09 -7.50
N ARG A 18 6.87 -7.97 -6.92
CA ARG A 18 6.11 -6.95 -7.64
C ARG A 18 6.21 -5.60 -6.97
N GLU A 19 6.31 -4.56 -7.79
CA GLU A 19 6.06 -3.19 -7.36
C GLU A 19 4.55 -2.88 -7.41
N ASP A 20 4.08 -2.07 -6.49
CA ASP A 20 2.70 -1.63 -6.41
C ASP A 20 2.64 -0.14 -6.07
N ARG A 21 1.93 0.62 -6.88
CA ARG A 21 1.86 2.08 -6.73
C ARG A 21 0.91 2.48 -5.60
N MET A 22 1.20 3.61 -4.98
CA MET A 22 0.33 4.22 -3.98
C MET A 22 -0.68 5.13 -4.65
N LEU A 23 -1.93 5.04 -4.19
CA LEU A 23 -3.05 5.83 -4.68
C LEU A 23 -3.71 6.57 -3.51
N ALA A 24 -4.08 7.82 -3.73
CA ALA A 24 -5.05 8.50 -2.88
C ALA A 24 -6.43 7.87 -3.13
N VAL A 25 -7.11 7.52 -2.06
CA VAL A 25 -8.45 6.93 -2.08
C VAL A 25 -9.41 7.93 -1.43
N LEU A 26 -10.35 8.43 -2.22
CA LEU A 26 -11.23 9.55 -1.89
C LEU A 26 -12.69 9.15 -1.93
N PRO A 27 -13.57 9.80 -1.14
CA PRO A 27 -15.01 9.69 -1.34
C PRO A 27 -15.41 10.10 -2.75
N PRO A 28 -16.54 9.57 -3.29
CA PRO A 28 -16.97 9.88 -4.66
C PRO A 28 -17.27 11.36 -4.90
N ASP A 29 -17.69 12.07 -3.88
CA ASP A 29 -18.08 13.50 -3.89
C ASP A 29 -16.95 14.43 -3.43
N HIS A 30 -15.73 13.91 -3.28
CA HIS A 30 -14.58 14.71 -2.86
C HIS A 30 -14.27 15.81 -3.88
N PRO A 31 -13.92 17.05 -3.45
CA PRO A 31 -13.60 18.16 -4.36
C PRO A 31 -12.52 17.83 -5.39
N ARG A 32 -11.56 16.95 -5.05
CA ARG A 32 -10.49 16.50 -5.94
C ARG A 32 -10.78 15.20 -6.69
N ALA A 33 -12.02 14.70 -6.64
CA ALA A 33 -12.36 13.42 -7.30
C ALA A 33 -12.15 13.43 -8.82
N GLY A 34 -12.12 14.60 -9.45
CA GLY A 34 -11.84 14.78 -10.88
C GLY A 34 -10.37 15.04 -11.22
N ASP A 35 -9.48 15.15 -10.24
CA ASP A 35 -8.07 15.41 -10.47
C ASP A 35 -7.36 14.17 -11.04
N SER A 36 -6.38 14.38 -11.92
CA SER A 36 -5.56 13.29 -12.47
C SER A 36 -4.41 12.86 -11.57
N ILE A 37 -4.01 13.72 -10.63
CA ILE A 37 -2.91 13.52 -9.68
C ILE A 37 -3.31 14.14 -8.34
N TYR A 38 -3.05 13.42 -7.24
CA TYR A 38 -3.31 13.91 -5.89
C TYR A 38 -1.99 14.33 -5.22
N PRO A 39 -1.83 15.62 -4.84
CA PRO A 39 -0.64 16.06 -4.13
C PRO A 39 -0.65 15.54 -2.69
N LEU A 40 0.37 14.78 -2.29
CA LEU A 40 0.48 14.23 -0.93
C LEU A 40 0.44 15.31 0.16
N SER A 41 0.94 16.51 -0.15
CA SER A 41 0.89 17.66 0.77
C SER A 41 -0.53 18.06 1.18
N ALA A 42 -1.54 17.74 0.37
CA ALA A 42 -2.94 18.03 0.70
C ALA A 42 -3.46 17.19 1.88
N CYS A 43 -2.82 16.06 2.20
CA CYS A 43 -3.20 15.21 3.35
C CYS A 43 -3.13 15.95 4.71
N VAL A 44 -2.41 17.06 4.78
CA VAL A 44 -2.31 17.87 6.01
C VAL A 44 -3.66 18.50 6.37
N ASP A 45 -4.44 18.88 5.36
CA ASP A 45 -5.72 19.58 5.53
C ASP A 45 -6.94 18.64 5.44
N GLU A 46 -6.72 17.40 5.04
CA GLU A 46 -7.79 16.41 4.86
C GLU A 46 -8.07 15.63 6.15
N LYS A 47 -9.30 15.13 6.28
CA LYS A 47 -9.62 14.13 7.30
C LYS A 47 -8.99 12.81 6.89
N PHE A 48 -7.86 12.47 7.50
CA PHE A 48 -7.08 11.30 7.12
C PHE A 48 -7.46 10.07 7.96
N ILE A 49 -7.65 8.94 7.30
CA ILE A 49 -7.87 7.62 7.91
C ILE A 49 -6.56 6.85 7.78
N MET A 50 -5.88 6.59 8.89
CA MET A 50 -4.61 5.87 8.92
C MET A 50 -4.87 4.36 9.01
N PRO A 51 -4.42 3.55 8.03
CA PRO A 51 -4.53 2.10 8.10
C PRO A 51 -3.51 1.49 9.08
N ALA A 52 -3.69 0.21 9.42
CA ALA A 52 -2.80 -0.59 10.26
C ALA A 52 -2.46 0.06 11.62
N LEU A 53 -3.35 0.87 12.17
CA LEU A 53 -3.16 1.65 13.39
C LEU A 53 -1.90 2.54 13.38
N GLY A 54 -1.38 2.89 12.21
CA GLY A 54 -0.14 3.63 12.03
C GLY A 54 1.12 2.86 12.42
N ARG A 55 1.03 1.54 12.62
CA ARG A 55 2.18 0.68 12.97
C ARG A 55 2.62 -0.09 11.74
N ASP A 56 3.93 -0.05 11.45
CA ASP A 56 4.53 -0.74 10.29
C ASP A 56 3.77 -0.53 8.98
N ALA A 57 3.02 0.56 8.89
CA ALA A 57 2.24 0.90 7.72
C ALA A 57 3.13 1.56 6.67
N ASP A 58 3.09 1.04 5.46
CA ASP A 58 3.80 1.63 4.32
C ASP A 58 3.41 3.09 4.10
N VAL A 59 2.17 3.43 4.45
CA VAL A 59 1.63 4.79 4.40
C VAL A 59 2.31 5.72 5.40
N ALA A 60 2.53 5.28 6.62
CA ALA A 60 3.23 6.07 7.63
C ALA A 60 4.68 6.34 7.22
N ASP A 61 5.39 5.32 6.73
CA ASP A 61 6.76 5.43 6.23
C ASP A 61 6.84 6.38 5.03
N MET A 62 5.86 6.32 4.11
CA MET A 62 5.74 7.21 2.96
C MET A 62 5.53 8.67 3.39
N MET A 63 4.63 8.92 4.34
CA MET A 63 4.38 10.27 4.85
C MET A 63 5.63 10.86 5.52
N GLU A 64 6.35 10.06 6.31
CA GLU A 64 7.60 10.47 6.95
C GLU A 64 8.68 10.82 5.92
N ARG A 65 8.89 9.98 4.90
CA ARG A 65 9.86 10.26 3.83
C ARG A 65 9.58 11.56 3.07
N ASN A 66 8.31 11.91 2.95
CA ASN A 66 7.88 13.14 2.26
C ASN A 66 7.75 14.35 3.20
N ASN A 67 8.11 14.20 4.49
CA ASN A 67 7.96 15.23 5.53
C ASN A 67 6.51 15.75 5.65
N ILE A 68 5.53 14.85 5.54
CA ILE A 68 4.11 15.15 5.63
C ILE A 68 3.56 14.59 6.94
N THR A 69 2.87 15.42 7.71
CA THR A 69 2.12 15.00 8.90
C THR A 69 0.64 15.08 8.56
N PRO A 70 0.00 13.96 8.20
CA PRO A 70 -1.41 13.96 7.84
C PRO A 70 -2.29 14.26 9.07
N ASN A 71 -3.44 14.88 8.83
CA ASN A 71 -4.43 15.14 9.88
C ASN A 71 -5.24 13.87 10.17
N ILE A 72 -4.69 12.97 10.98
CA ILE A 72 -5.29 11.67 11.31
C ILE A 72 -6.49 11.86 12.24
N ILE A 73 -7.69 11.60 11.72
CA ILE A 73 -8.94 11.63 12.49
C ILE A 73 -9.34 10.23 12.95
N TYR A 74 -9.05 9.21 12.15
CA TYR A 74 -9.36 7.81 12.44
C TYR A 74 -8.16 6.92 12.16
N THR A 75 -8.09 5.84 12.91
CA THR A 75 -7.19 4.72 12.64
C THR A 75 -7.99 3.43 12.50
N THR A 76 -7.59 2.55 11.61
CA THR A 76 -8.23 1.25 11.41
C THR A 76 -7.19 0.14 11.52
N LEU A 77 -7.63 -1.04 11.91
CA LEU A 77 -6.77 -2.23 11.89
C LEU A 77 -6.69 -2.81 10.48
N GLU A 78 -7.82 -2.79 9.76
CA GLU A 78 -7.99 -3.44 8.47
C GLU A 78 -8.24 -2.43 7.35
N ASP A 79 -7.64 -2.65 6.19
CA ASP A 79 -7.77 -1.76 5.02
C ASP A 79 -9.22 -1.68 4.50
N PHE A 80 -9.97 -2.79 4.54
CA PHE A 80 -11.35 -2.79 4.09
C PHE A 80 -12.27 -1.92 4.98
N ALA A 81 -11.96 -1.81 6.28
CA ALA A 81 -12.67 -0.91 7.17
C ALA A 81 -12.41 0.56 6.78
N ALA A 82 -11.16 0.89 6.44
CA ALA A 82 -10.83 2.22 5.92
C ALA A 82 -11.57 2.51 4.61
N LEU A 83 -11.61 1.56 3.67
CA LEU A 83 -12.35 1.71 2.40
C LEU A 83 -13.84 1.97 2.63
N ALA A 84 -14.48 1.22 3.54
CA ALA A 84 -15.88 1.43 3.89
C ALA A 84 -16.15 2.81 4.52
N MET A 85 -15.25 3.29 5.36
CA MET A 85 -15.32 4.63 5.94
C MET A 85 -15.16 5.73 4.88
N ILE A 86 -14.24 5.56 3.94
CA ILE A 86 -14.04 6.50 2.83
C ILE A 86 -15.29 6.58 1.95
N GLU A 87 -15.87 5.43 1.60
CA GLU A 87 -17.12 5.36 0.81
C GLU A 87 -18.25 6.15 1.47
N GLN A 88 -18.31 6.17 2.80
CA GLN A 88 -19.30 6.93 3.57
C GLN A 88 -18.91 8.41 3.80
N GLY A 89 -17.84 8.89 3.20
CA GLY A 89 -17.43 10.29 3.29
C GLY A 89 -16.79 10.67 4.63
N MET A 90 -16.31 9.71 5.42
CA MET A 90 -15.72 9.98 6.72
C MET A 90 -14.30 10.57 6.64
N GLY A 91 -13.65 10.44 5.48
CA GLY A 91 -12.31 10.94 5.24
C GLY A 91 -11.70 10.34 3.99
N MET A 92 -10.39 10.46 3.85
CA MET A 92 -9.61 9.86 2.77
C MET A 92 -8.44 9.06 3.33
N SER A 93 -7.79 8.28 2.48
CA SER A 93 -6.55 7.59 2.82
C SER A 93 -5.63 7.49 1.61
N VAL A 94 -4.43 6.95 1.83
CA VAL A 94 -3.54 6.50 0.75
C VAL A 94 -3.32 5.01 0.93
N MET A 95 -3.44 4.25 -0.15
CA MET A 95 -3.31 2.80 -0.15
C MET A 95 -2.60 2.34 -1.42
N ASN A 96 -1.97 1.18 -1.37
CA ASN A 96 -1.44 0.56 -2.57
C ASN A 96 -2.57 0.01 -3.45
N GLU A 97 -2.36 0.02 -4.75
CA GLU A 97 -3.40 -0.29 -5.75
C GLU A 97 -4.01 -1.68 -5.58
N LEU A 98 -3.18 -2.69 -5.28
CA LEU A 98 -3.64 -4.08 -5.09
C LEU A 98 -4.73 -4.22 -4.02
N ILE A 99 -4.62 -3.49 -2.92
CA ILE A 99 -5.66 -3.49 -1.87
C ILE A 99 -6.98 -3.02 -2.46
N THR A 100 -6.94 -1.96 -3.25
CA THR A 100 -8.15 -1.34 -3.80
C THR A 100 -8.80 -2.14 -4.94
N LEU A 101 -8.09 -3.07 -5.57
CA LEU A 101 -8.62 -3.88 -6.67
C LEU A 101 -9.55 -5.01 -6.19
N ASN A 102 -9.34 -5.50 -4.98
CA ASN A 102 -10.06 -6.67 -4.47
C ASN A 102 -11.39 -6.34 -3.78
N TRP A 103 -11.69 -5.05 -3.60
CA TRP A 103 -12.90 -4.60 -2.91
C TRP A 103 -13.79 -3.78 -3.83
N GLN A 104 -15.04 -4.21 -3.94
CA GLN A 104 -16.06 -3.43 -4.64
C GLN A 104 -16.61 -2.36 -3.69
N CYS A 105 -16.07 -1.16 -3.81
CA CYS A 105 -16.52 0.03 -3.08
C CYS A 105 -16.58 1.22 -4.01
N ASN A 106 -17.50 2.13 -3.73
CA ASN A 106 -17.66 3.37 -4.49
C ASN A 106 -16.70 4.44 -3.98
N VAL A 107 -15.44 4.36 -4.39
CA VAL A 107 -14.38 5.32 -4.05
C VAL A 107 -13.64 5.76 -5.30
N VAL A 108 -13.04 6.93 -5.25
CA VAL A 108 -12.20 7.47 -6.32
C VAL A 108 -10.73 7.18 -5.98
N LYS A 109 -9.97 6.75 -6.96
CA LYS A 109 -8.55 6.37 -6.82
C LYS A 109 -7.72 7.24 -7.74
N ILE A 110 -6.77 7.99 -7.18
CA ILE A 110 -5.96 8.95 -7.90
C ILE A 110 -4.48 8.70 -7.58
N PRO A 111 -3.57 8.62 -8.58
CA PRO A 111 -2.14 8.53 -8.34
C PRO A 111 -1.64 9.70 -7.48
N VAL A 112 -0.78 9.40 -6.50
CA VAL A 112 -0.19 10.43 -5.64
C VAL A 112 1.00 11.12 -6.31
N TYR A 113 1.26 12.36 -5.88
CA TYR A 113 2.45 13.10 -6.25
C TYR A 113 3.14 13.68 -5.00
N PRO A 114 4.44 13.51 -4.81
CA PRO A 114 5.36 12.70 -5.64
C PRO A 114 4.91 11.25 -5.79
N PRO A 115 5.25 10.58 -6.93
CA PRO A 115 4.88 9.18 -7.13
C PRO A 115 5.54 8.30 -6.07
N GLU A 116 4.75 7.44 -5.45
CA GLU A 116 5.19 6.51 -4.41
C GLU A 116 4.78 5.08 -4.77
N LYS A 117 5.61 4.14 -4.40
CA LYS A 117 5.37 2.71 -4.60
C LYS A 117 5.91 1.91 -3.43
N ILE A 118 5.38 0.71 -3.26
CA ILE A 118 5.91 -0.31 -2.38
C ILE A 118 6.42 -1.48 -3.23
N THR A 119 7.38 -2.23 -2.70
CA THR A 119 7.82 -3.49 -3.32
C THR A 119 7.38 -4.64 -2.44
N MET A 120 6.53 -5.48 -2.98
CA MET A 120 6.12 -6.74 -2.33
C MET A 120 7.07 -7.86 -2.70
N GLY A 121 7.36 -8.72 -1.76
CA GLY A 121 8.27 -9.83 -1.99
C GLY A 121 8.21 -10.89 -0.90
N ILE A 122 9.13 -11.81 -0.97
CA ILE A 122 9.26 -12.91 -0.02
C ILE A 122 10.46 -12.66 0.88
N ALA A 123 10.23 -12.60 2.18
CA ALA A 123 11.27 -12.59 3.21
C ALA A 123 11.46 -13.99 3.78
N MET A 124 12.71 -14.47 3.88
CA MET A 124 13.05 -15.77 4.44
C MET A 124 14.48 -15.80 4.96
N HIS A 125 14.80 -16.73 5.85
CA HIS A 125 16.15 -16.86 6.38
C HIS A 125 17.17 -17.24 5.29
N SER A 126 16.84 -18.20 4.43
CA SER A 126 17.71 -18.61 3.32
C SER A 126 16.96 -19.50 2.34
N LEU A 127 16.95 -19.10 1.08
CA LEU A 127 16.39 -19.92 0.00
C LEU A 127 17.22 -21.19 -0.20
N LYS A 128 18.55 -21.08 -0.11
CA LYS A 128 19.46 -22.21 -0.30
C LYS A 128 19.21 -23.34 0.71
N LYS A 129 18.93 -22.98 1.96
CA LYS A 129 18.67 -23.94 3.07
C LYS A 129 17.23 -24.37 3.18
N SER A 130 16.33 -23.81 2.37
CA SER A 130 14.91 -24.11 2.43
C SER A 130 14.57 -25.49 1.84
N PRO A 131 13.49 -26.14 2.32
CA PRO A 131 12.98 -27.40 1.77
C PRO A 131 12.63 -27.28 0.28
N PRO A 132 12.64 -28.42 -0.47
CA PRO A 132 12.31 -28.40 -1.91
C PRO A 132 10.95 -27.80 -2.24
N ALA A 133 9.94 -28.01 -1.39
CA ALA A 133 8.61 -27.42 -1.58
C ALA A 133 8.63 -25.89 -1.52
N VAL A 134 9.37 -25.30 -0.59
CA VAL A 134 9.54 -23.85 -0.47
C VAL A 134 10.27 -23.30 -1.70
N LYS A 135 11.32 -23.95 -2.17
CA LYS A 135 12.05 -23.56 -3.39
C LYS A 135 11.14 -23.58 -4.61
N LYS A 136 10.30 -24.62 -4.77
CA LYS A 136 9.31 -24.69 -5.84
C LYS A 136 8.29 -23.58 -5.76
N PHE A 137 7.78 -23.29 -4.57
CA PHE A 137 6.83 -22.18 -4.34
C PHE A 137 7.45 -20.84 -4.74
N VAL A 138 8.64 -20.52 -4.25
CA VAL A 138 9.34 -19.26 -4.55
C VAL A 138 9.57 -19.12 -6.06
N ASN A 139 10.08 -20.16 -6.72
CA ASN A 139 10.30 -20.15 -8.17
C ASN A 139 8.99 -19.95 -8.95
N CYS A 140 7.90 -20.55 -8.50
CA CYS A 140 6.58 -20.38 -9.10
C CYS A 140 6.08 -18.93 -8.91
N ALA A 141 6.16 -18.40 -7.70
CA ALA A 141 5.75 -17.03 -7.37
C ALA A 141 6.53 -15.99 -8.18
N VAL A 142 7.86 -16.11 -8.23
CA VAL A 142 8.71 -15.23 -9.06
C VAL A 142 8.27 -15.29 -10.51
N ARG A 143 8.13 -16.49 -11.09
CA ARG A 143 7.74 -16.66 -12.51
C ARG A 143 6.36 -16.08 -12.83
N MET A 144 5.40 -16.19 -11.89
CA MET A 144 4.03 -15.72 -12.11
C MET A 144 3.91 -14.21 -11.94
N LEU A 145 4.55 -13.65 -10.91
CA LEU A 145 4.33 -12.27 -10.50
C LEU A 145 5.29 -11.28 -11.16
N THR A 146 6.49 -11.70 -11.56
CA THR A 146 7.42 -10.84 -12.31
C THR A 146 7.10 -10.78 -13.81
N ARG A 147 6.27 -11.70 -14.36
CA ARG A 147 5.84 -11.69 -15.76
C ARG A 147 4.64 -10.78 -16.06
N SER A 148 4.07 -10.13 -15.07
CA SER A 148 2.86 -9.28 -15.24
C SER A 148 3.16 -7.86 -15.73
N GLU A 149 4.40 -7.55 -16.07
CA GLU A 149 4.82 -6.27 -16.66
C GLU A 149 5.05 -6.39 -18.18
N GLY A 150 4.02 -6.88 -18.86
CA GLY A 150 4.02 -6.95 -20.30
C GLY A 150 2.69 -6.52 -20.88
#